data_cc32b522f898997ea06849f276684cf5
#
_entry.id   cc32b522f898997ea06849f276684cf5
#
_cell.length_a   1.000
_cell.length_b   1.000
_cell.length_c   1.000
_cell.angle_alpha   90.00
_cell.angle_beta   90.00
_cell.angle_gamma   90.00
#
_symmetry.space_group_name_H-M   'P 1'
#
loop_
_entity.id
_entity.type
_entity.pdbx_description
1 polymer ?
#
loop_
_entity_poly.entity_id
_entity_poly.type
_entity_poly.pdbx_seq_one_letter_code
_entity_poly.pdbx_strand_id
1 'polypeptide(L)'
;MSHTFEIGGFDEAVLIVRSREPHLACWVAAGGWVLQHQGEVDPRLLRGWGLPQATGREWRLGHRNGSVGHVRLMQLDNAGPQADMRADDQCWDSGGIFDLNVRVRDVATAADAL
;
A
#
# COMPACT_ATOMS: atom_id res chain seq x y z
N MET A 1 14.81 -26.67 -22.87
CA MET A 1 15.09 -25.99 -21.60
C MET A 1 13.81 -25.77 -20.85
N SER A 2 13.67 -26.38 -19.69
CA SER A 2 12.49 -26.15 -18.86
C SER A 2 12.65 -24.84 -18.11
N HIS A 3 11.66 -23.99 -18.19
CA HIS A 3 11.59 -22.82 -17.33
C HIS A 3 10.94 -23.20 -16.01
N THR A 4 11.70 -23.08 -14.93
CA THR A 4 11.12 -23.25 -13.60
C THR A 4 10.44 -21.93 -13.24
N PHE A 5 9.14 -21.99 -13.03
CA PHE A 5 8.37 -20.86 -12.50
C PHE A 5 8.45 -20.90 -10.99
N GLU A 6 8.97 -19.84 -10.40
CA GLU A 6 9.05 -19.70 -8.96
C GLU A 6 8.17 -18.56 -8.49
N ILE A 7 7.43 -18.81 -7.44
CA ILE A 7 6.68 -17.77 -6.73
C ILE A 7 7.49 -17.40 -5.50
N GLY A 8 8.00 -16.18 -5.48
CA GLY A 8 8.67 -15.62 -4.31
C GLY A 8 7.69 -15.16 -3.24
N GLY A 9 8.21 -14.45 -2.26
CA GLY A 9 7.38 -13.79 -1.26
C GLY A 9 6.68 -12.55 -1.80
N PHE A 10 5.91 -11.89 -0.95
CA PHE A 10 5.26 -10.64 -1.30
C PHE A 10 6.27 -9.50 -1.39
N ASP A 11 6.21 -8.73 -2.47
CA ASP A 11 7.03 -7.54 -2.66
C ASP A 11 6.38 -6.31 -2.04
N GLU A 12 5.11 -6.11 -2.31
CA GLU A 12 4.39 -4.93 -1.83
C GLU A 12 2.91 -5.22 -1.57
N ALA A 13 2.34 -4.44 -0.64
CA ALA A 13 0.91 -4.30 -0.48
C ALA A 13 0.48 -3.01 -1.18
N VAL A 14 -0.55 -3.09 -2.02
CA VAL A 14 -1.11 -1.93 -2.72
C VAL A 14 -2.38 -1.50 -2.00
N LEU A 15 -2.41 -0.26 -1.52
CA LEU A 15 -3.55 0.33 -0.83
C LEU A 15 -4.09 1.49 -1.66
N ILE A 16 -5.35 1.38 -2.08
CA ILE A 16 -6.05 2.50 -2.72
C ILE A 16 -6.66 3.34 -1.62
N VAL A 17 -6.24 4.60 -1.54
CA VAL A 17 -6.57 5.50 -0.44
C VAL A 17 -7.25 6.76 -0.95
N ARG A 18 -8.08 7.38 -0.11
CA ARG A 18 -8.69 8.68 -0.40
C ARG A 18 -7.71 9.83 -0.20
N SER A 19 -6.79 9.66 0.74
CA SER A 19 -5.79 10.66 1.12
C SER A 19 -4.51 9.95 1.57
N ARG A 20 -3.38 10.50 1.16
CA ARG A 20 -2.06 9.97 1.52
C ARG A 20 -1.60 10.37 2.93
N GLU A 21 -2.05 11.50 3.43
CA GLU A 21 -1.50 12.15 4.62
C GLU A 21 -1.54 11.26 5.87
N PRO A 22 -2.66 10.60 6.22
CA PRO A 22 -2.68 9.72 7.40
C PRO A 22 -1.70 8.56 7.29
N HIS A 23 -1.53 8.03 6.08
CA HIS A 23 -0.62 6.91 5.82
C HIS A 23 0.84 7.34 5.90
N LEU A 24 1.17 8.53 5.37
CA LEU A 24 2.51 9.08 5.50
C LEU A 24 2.84 9.42 6.95
N ALA A 25 1.89 9.92 7.72
CA ALA A 25 2.07 10.16 9.14
C ALA A 25 2.37 8.86 9.89
N CYS A 26 1.65 7.80 9.59
CA CYS A 26 1.86 6.49 10.22
C CYS A 26 3.18 5.83 9.80
N TRP A 27 3.38 5.64 8.51
CA TRP A 27 4.52 4.85 8.02
C TRP A 27 5.84 5.61 8.05
N VAL A 28 5.82 6.88 7.67
CA VAL A 28 7.04 7.68 7.54
C VAL A 28 7.35 8.42 8.83
N ALA A 29 6.44 9.28 9.30
CA ALA A 29 6.72 10.13 10.45
C ALA A 29 6.83 9.32 11.74
N ALA A 30 5.90 8.42 12.01
CA ALA A 30 5.93 7.58 13.21
C ALA A 30 6.75 6.30 13.02
N GLY A 31 6.60 5.64 11.89
CA GLY A 31 7.21 4.33 11.61
C GLY A 31 8.66 4.38 11.13
N GLY A 32 9.16 5.53 10.74
CA GLY A 32 10.54 5.69 10.29
C GLY A 32 10.82 5.13 8.89
N TRP A 33 9.80 4.77 8.13
CA TRP A 33 9.97 4.36 6.75
C TRP A 33 10.28 5.57 5.86
N VAL A 34 10.75 5.30 4.66
CA VAL A 34 11.09 6.35 3.71
C VAL A 34 10.22 6.27 2.46
N LEU A 35 9.98 7.42 1.86
CA LEU A 35 9.38 7.51 0.54
C LEU A 35 10.43 7.11 -0.50
N GLN A 36 10.23 5.98 -1.17
CA GLN A 36 11.17 5.44 -2.14
C GLN A 36 10.87 5.89 -3.56
N HIS A 37 9.59 6.12 -3.87
CA HIS A 37 9.13 6.53 -5.18
C HIS A 37 7.81 7.27 -5.05
N GLN A 38 7.61 8.27 -5.91
CA GLN A 38 6.32 8.90 -6.12
C GLN A 38 6.18 9.29 -7.59
N GLY A 39 4.96 9.30 -8.07
CA GLY A 39 4.68 9.65 -9.45
C GLY A 39 3.23 9.40 -9.82
N GLU A 40 2.99 9.38 -11.11
CA GLU A 40 1.68 9.04 -11.67
C GLU A 40 1.55 7.53 -11.81
N VAL A 41 0.35 7.02 -11.55
CA VAL A 41 0.04 5.62 -11.79
C VAL A 41 0.07 5.37 -13.30
N ASP A 42 0.70 4.28 -13.72
CA ASP A 42 0.79 3.92 -15.13
C ASP A 42 -0.62 3.74 -15.72
N PRO A 43 -0.98 4.50 -16.76
CA PRO A 43 -2.30 4.36 -17.40
C PRO A 43 -2.60 2.96 -17.90
N ARG A 44 -1.58 2.19 -18.25
CA ARG A 44 -1.76 0.80 -18.71
C ARG A 44 -2.27 -0.09 -17.58
N LEU A 45 -1.81 0.14 -16.36
CA LEU A 45 -2.29 -0.56 -15.17
C LEU A 45 -3.77 -0.26 -14.93
N LEU A 46 -4.14 1.01 -15.00
CA LEU A 46 -5.55 1.42 -14.80
C LEU A 46 -6.47 0.86 -15.88
N ARG A 47 -6.03 0.82 -17.13
CA ARG A 47 -6.79 0.16 -18.21
C ARG A 47 -6.92 -1.34 -17.93
N GLY A 48 -5.86 -1.98 -17.48
CA GLY A 48 -5.88 -3.40 -17.10
C GLY A 48 -6.86 -3.70 -15.97
N TRP A 49 -7.09 -2.75 -15.08
CA TRP A 49 -8.07 -2.86 -14.00
C TRP A 49 -9.50 -2.50 -14.43
N GLY A 50 -9.71 -2.15 -15.70
CA GLY A 50 -11.02 -1.74 -16.19
C GLY A 50 -11.39 -0.30 -15.85
N LEU A 51 -10.40 0.56 -15.63
CA LEU A 51 -10.56 1.97 -15.28
C LEU A 51 -9.91 2.88 -16.34
N PRO A 52 -10.35 2.84 -17.61
CA PRO A 52 -9.67 3.55 -18.68
C PRO A 52 -9.76 5.08 -18.56
N GLN A 53 -10.71 5.60 -17.81
CA GLN A 53 -10.90 7.03 -17.59
C GLN A 53 -10.21 7.55 -16.33
N ALA A 54 -9.69 6.65 -15.49
CA ALA A 54 -9.06 7.03 -14.24
C ALA A 54 -7.65 7.56 -14.47
N THR A 55 -7.23 8.42 -13.56
CA THR A 55 -5.85 8.82 -13.36
C THR A 55 -5.49 8.62 -11.89
N GLY A 56 -4.22 8.64 -11.56
CA GLY A 56 -3.83 8.48 -10.17
C GLY A 56 -2.40 8.89 -9.91
N ARG A 57 -2.13 9.06 -8.64
CA ARG A 57 -0.79 9.26 -8.12
C ARG A 57 -0.45 8.14 -7.17
N GLU A 58 0.82 7.82 -7.05
CA GLU A 58 1.28 6.74 -6.20
C GLU A 58 2.52 7.13 -5.39
N TRP A 59 2.64 6.49 -4.23
CA TRP A 59 3.77 6.65 -3.31
C TRP A 59 4.18 5.27 -2.82
N ARG A 60 5.43 4.93 -3.02
CA ARG A 60 5.98 3.66 -2.53
C ARG A 60 6.80 3.91 -1.29
N LEU A 61 6.45 3.23 -0.22
CA LEU A 61 7.04 3.38 1.10
C LEU A 61 7.71 2.08 1.52
N GLY A 62 8.79 2.19 2.25
CA GLY A 62 9.48 1.02 2.79
C GLY A 62 10.60 1.39 3.73
N HIS A 63 11.20 0.37 4.32
CA HIS A 63 12.39 0.53 5.13
C HIS A 63 13.56 0.99 4.26
N ARG A 64 14.35 1.93 4.76
CA ARG A 64 15.48 2.54 4.01
C ARG A 64 16.46 1.52 3.43
N ASN A 65 16.63 0.38 4.11
CA ASN A 65 17.53 -0.69 3.69
C ASN A 65 16.78 -1.91 3.15
N GLY A 66 15.45 -1.80 2.99
CA GLY A 66 14.63 -2.91 2.54
C GLY A 66 14.53 -2.95 1.01
N SER A 67 14.69 -4.14 0.46
CA SER A 67 14.49 -4.41 -0.97
C SER A 67 13.13 -5.05 -1.27
N VAL A 68 12.43 -5.51 -0.23
CA VAL A 68 11.11 -6.15 -0.31
C VAL A 68 10.25 -5.68 0.87
N GLY A 69 8.98 -5.97 0.82
CA GLY A 69 8.07 -5.62 1.91
C GLY A 69 7.71 -4.15 1.90
N HIS A 70 7.26 -3.63 0.76
CA HIS A 70 6.87 -2.25 0.58
C HIS A 70 5.36 -2.06 0.74
N VAL A 71 4.96 -0.83 0.97
CA VAL A 71 3.58 -0.38 0.85
C VAL A 71 3.50 0.63 -0.29
N ARG A 72 2.60 0.39 -1.22
CA ARG A 72 2.31 1.34 -2.30
C ARG A 72 0.94 1.95 -2.07
N LEU A 73 0.91 3.25 -1.85
CA LEU A 73 -0.34 4.01 -1.76
C LEU A 73 -0.72 4.51 -3.15
N MET A 74 -1.98 4.34 -3.51
CA MET A 74 -2.53 4.90 -4.75
C MET A 74 -3.76 5.74 -4.43
N GLN A 75 -3.76 6.97 -4.93
CA GLN A 75 -4.91 7.86 -4.88
C GLN A 75 -5.41 8.05 -6.29
N LEU A 76 -6.64 7.57 -6.56
CA LEU A 76 -7.21 7.57 -7.90
C LEU A 76 -8.25 8.68 -8.04
N ASP A 77 -8.24 9.30 -9.21
CA ASP A 77 -9.25 10.27 -9.64
C ASP A 77 -10.05 9.67 -10.78
N ASN A 78 -11.34 10.03 -10.84
CA ASN A 78 -12.23 9.60 -11.91
C ASN A 78 -12.33 8.08 -12.06
N ALA A 79 -12.30 7.38 -10.93
CA ALA A 79 -12.38 5.92 -10.88
C ALA A 79 -13.80 5.41 -10.57
N GLY A 80 -14.78 6.31 -10.52
CA GLY A 80 -16.14 6.00 -10.14
C GLY A 80 -16.39 6.13 -8.63
N PRO A 81 -17.55 5.71 -8.14
CA PRO A 81 -17.86 5.77 -6.72
C PRO A 81 -16.85 4.95 -5.90
N GLN A 82 -16.35 5.55 -4.83
CA GLN A 82 -15.43 4.89 -3.92
C GLN A 82 -16.11 4.63 -2.60
N ALA A 83 -16.25 3.36 -2.25
CA ALA A 83 -16.69 2.91 -0.95
C ALA A 83 -15.54 2.21 -0.25
N ASP A 84 -15.60 2.16 1.08
CA ASP A 84 -14.65 1.35 1.81
C ASP A 84 -14.84 -0.12 1.47
N MET A 85 -13.73 -0.82 1.23
CA MET A 85 -13.75 -2.25 0.92
C MET A 85 -14.33 -3.06 2.09
N ARG A 86 -14.09 -2.58 3.30
CA ARG A 86 -14.58 -3.18 4.54
C ARG A 86 -15.57 -2.24 5.19
N ALA A 87 -16.66 -2.81 5.71
CA ALA A 87 -17.71 -2.02 6.38
C ALA A 87 -17.20 -1.41 7.69
N ASP A 88 -16.39 -2.18 8.42
CA ASP A 88 -15.84 -1.84 9.73
C ASP A 88 -14.44 -2.43 9.89
N ASP A 89 -13.82 -2.20 11.04
CA ASP A 89 -12.54 -2.79 11.41
C ASP A 89 -12.68 -4.16 12.09
N GLN A 90 -13.78 -4.84 11.90
CA GLN A 90 -14.04 -6.12 12.53
C GLN A 90 -13.34 -7.26 11.79
N CYS A 91 -12.84 -8.23 12.53
CA CYS A 91 -12.12 -9.36 11.95
C CYS A 91 -12.99 -10.27 11.08
N TRP A 92 -14.31 -10.20 11.23
CA TRP A 92 -15.25 -10.96 10.40
C TRP A 92 -15.72 -10.22 9.15
N ASP A 93 -15.35 -8.97 8.97
CA ASP A 93 -15.63 -8.25 7.74
C ASP A 93 -14.84 -8.84 6.59
N SER A 94 -15.49 -9.03 5.46
CA SER A 94 -14.87 -9.58 4.26
C SER A 94 -14.35 -8.48 3.35
N GLY A 95 -13.36 -8.84 2.54
CA GLY A 95 -12.77 -7.97 1.53
C GLY A 95 -11.60 -7.14 2.03
N GLY A 96 -10.72 -6.80 1.11
CA GLY A 96 -9.57 -5.96 1.36
C GLY A 96 -8.50 -6.58 2.25
N ILE A 97 -7.54 -5.76 2.62
CA ILE A 97 -6.48 -6.12 3.57
C ILE A 97 -6.95 -5.75 4.97
N PHE A 98 -7.03 -6.74 5.85
CA PHE A 98 -7.40 -6.52 7.25
C PHE A 98 -6.24 -5.93 8.05
N ASP A 99 -5.03 -6.47 7.83
CA ASP A 99 -3.89 -6.17 8.68
C ASP A 99 -2.58 -6.28 7.90
N LEU A 100 -1.62 -5.48 8.28
CA LEU A 100 -0.24 -5.54 7.82
C LEU A 100 0.67 -5.65 9.04
N ASN A 101 1.33 -6.78 9.19
CA ASN A 101 2.27 -7.00 10.27
C ASN A 101 3.68 -6.58 9.87
N VAL A 102 4.29 -5.75 10.66
CA VAL A 102 5.65 -5.29 10.44
C VAL A 102 6.56 -5.66 11.62
N ARG A 103 7.81 -5.90 11.32
CA ARG A 103 8.82 -6.12 12.36
C ARG A 103 9.28 -4.76 12.90
N VAL A 104 9.36 -4.69 14.22
CA VAL A 104 9.92 -3.52 14.92
C VAL A 104 10.98 -4.00 15.90
N ARG A 105 11.93 -3.14 16.19
CA ARG A 105 13.03 -3.45 17.10
C ARG A 105 12.53 -3.53 18.57
N ASP A 106 11.61 -2.65 18.92
CA ASP A 106 11.02 -2.54 20.24
C ASP A 106 9.53 -2.20 20.10
N VAL A 107 8.68 -3.13 20.50
CA VAL A 107 7.22 -2.98 20.35
C VAL A 107 6.67 -1.83 21.18
N ALA A 108 7.14 -1.67 22.42
CA ALA A 108 6.66 -0.60 23.29
C ALA A 108 6.99 0.78 22.72
N THR A 109 8.23 0.98 22.31
CA THR A 109 8.67 2.24 21.65
C THR A 109 7.88 2.50 20.38
N ALA A 110 7.64 1.48 19.56
CA ALA A 110 6.87 1.64 18.33
C ALA A 110 5.41 1.99 18.62
N ALA A 111 4.80 1.37 19.62
CA ALA A 111 3.42 1.67 20.03
C ALA A 111 3.28 3.11 20.54
N ASP A 112 4.24 3.58 21.30
CA ASP A 112 4.22 4.96 21.82
C ASP A 112 4.39 6.02 20.72
N ALA A 113 4.94 5.65 19.58
CA ALA A 113 5.13 6.56 18.44
C ALA A 113 3.87 6.70 17.57
N LEU A 114 2.89 5.79 17.70
CA LEU A 114 1.66 5.79 16.92
C LEU A 114 0.56 6.57 17.63
#